data_d80073f87db2401e5a5864e68db9515b
#
_entry.id   d80073f87db2401e5a5864e68db9515b
#
_cell.length_a   1.000
_cell.length_b   1.000
_cell.length_c   1.000
_cell.angle_alpha   90.00
_cell.angle_beta   90.00
_cell.angle_gamma   90.00
#
_symmetry.space_group_name_H-M   'P 1'
#
loop_
_entity.id
_entity.type
_entity.pdbx_description
1 polymer ?
#
loop_
_entity_poly.entity_id
_entity_poly.type
_entity_poly.pdbx_seq_one_letter_code
_entity_poly.pdbx_strand_id
1 'polypeptide(L)'
;MPVNYKHPGSYQKMCHLVASNIRDLVRTKGGKEYHNNPVIGLATGTTPIGVYDELTKMRDTNFSDTYTVNLDEYIGLEPEFNARLKGKEGYGFPKHPQSYFHYMTEHLFGGVTFKRSFFPGESQTDTFDSLIEAMGGIDILILGIGTNGHIGFNEPGTSRDSLTHVVDLTESTIKDNSRFFDSIEDVPKRATTMGIESIMRAKRIYLLAHGKHKKDIFDKAFKGEITPDVPASYLQEHSDCTVMYCD
;
A
#
# COMPACT_ATOMS: atom_id res chain seq x y z
N MET A 1 -15.55 -5.42 15.62
CA MET A 1 -15.00 -6.73 16.07
C MET A 1 -13.51 -6.52 16.27
N PRO A 2 -12.83 -7.17 17.19
CA PRO A 2 -11.38 -6.97 17.35
C PRO A 2 -10.65 -7.42 16.06
N VAL A 3 -9.54 -6.76 15.75
CA VAL A 3 -8.67 -7.16 14.63
C VAL A 3 -8.30 -8.63 14.72
N ASN A 4 -8.18 -9.27 13.58
CA ASN A 4 -7.76 -10.67 13.50
C ASN A 4 -6.23 -10.77 13.60
N TYR A 5 -5.73 -11.24 14.75
CA TYR A 5 -4.29 -11.48 14.95
C TYR A 5 -3.86 -12.79 14.33
N LYS A 6 -2.80 -12.76 13.52
CA LYS A 6 -2.16 -13.98 13.01
C LYS A 6 -0.67 -13.97 13.28
N HIS A 7 -0.17 -15.08 13.76
CA HIS A 7 1.26 -15.37 13.90
C HIS A 7 1.64 -16.44 12.88
N PRO A 8 2.03 -16.07 11.67
CA PRO A 8 2.27 -17.02 10.59
C PRO A 8 3.51 -17.90 10.80
N GLY A 9 4.32 -17.60 11.81
CA GLY A 9 5.51 -18.36 12.20
C GLY A 9 6.76 -18.08 11.35
N SER A 10 6.62 -17.47 10.17
CA SER A 10 7.73 -16.96 9.38
C SER A 10 7.28 -15.90 8.38
N TYR A 11 8.24 -15.08 7.93
CA TYR A 11 8.01 -14.05 6.91
C TYR A 11 7.48 -14.67 5.61
N GLN A 12 8.07 -15.79 5.14
CA GLN A 12 7.61 -16.45 3.92
C GLN A 12 6.16 -16.93 4.03
N LYS A 13 5.78 -17.52 5.17
CA LYS A 13 4.39 -17.97 5.39
C LYS A 13 3.42 -16.79 5.44
N MET A 14 3.82 -15.66 6.02
CA MET A 14 3.05 -14.43 6.02
C MET A 14 2.80 -13.94 4.59
N CYS A 15 3.85 -13.82 3.80
CA CYS A 15 3.78 -13.37 2.42
C CYS A 15 2.95 -14.31 1.54
N HIS A 16 3.18 -15.62 1.66
CA HIS A 16 2.42 -16.64 0.92
C HIS A 16 0.92 -16.59 1.23
N LEU A 17 0.56 -16.40 2.50
CA LEU A 17 -0.84 -16.31 2.92
C LEU A 17 -1.53 -15.10 2.25
N VAL A 18 -0.92 -13.93 2.26
CA VAL A 18 -1.49 -12.73 1.64
C VAL A 18 -1.57 -12.88 0.13
N ALA A 19 -0.50 -13.33 -0.51
CA ALA A 19 -0.47 -13.56 -1.96
C ALA A 19 -1.51 -14.58 -2.41
N SER A 20 -1.74 -15.65 -1.63
CA SER A 20 -2.78 -16.64 -1.90
C SER A 20 -4.20 -16.04 -1.81
N ASN A 21 -4.46 -15.18 -0.82
CA ASN A 21 -5.76 -14.49 -0.72
C ASN A 21 -6.00 -13.52 -1.90
N ILE A 22 -4.95 -12.85 -2.37
CA ILE A 22 -5.03 -12.00 -3.58
C ILE A 22 -5.32 -12.86 -4.81
N ARG A 23 -4.61 -13.97 -4.99
CA ARG A 23 -4.86 -14.93 -6.08
C ARG A 23 -6.31 -15.40 -6.08
N ASP A 24 -6.82 -15.79 -4.93
CA ASP A 24 -8.17 -16.34 -4.79
C ASP A 24 -9.23 -15.26 -5.09
N LEU A 25 -9.00 -14.01 -4.66
CA LEU A 25 -9.82 -12.86 -5.06
C LEU A 25 -9.84 -12.69 -6.58
N VAL A 26 -8.67 -12.66 -7.22
CA VAL A 26 -8.54 -12.45 -8.68
C VAL A 26 -9.25 -13.55 -9.46
N ARG A 27 -9.13 -14.81 -9.02
CA ARG A 27 -9.81 -15.95 -9.64
C ARG A 27 -11.33 -15.92 -9.48
N THR A 28 -11.83 -15.39 -8.37
CA THR A 28 -13.28 -15.34 -8.10
C THR A 28 -13.96 -14.15 -8.75
N LYS A 29 -13.28 -13.00 -8.83
CA LYS A 29 -13.81 -11.76 -9.43
C LYS A 29 -13.45 -11.60 -10.90
N GLY A 30 -12.32 -12.11 -11.36
CA GLY A 30 -11.79 -11.91 -12.70
C GLY A 30 -12.75 -12.44 -13.79
N GLY A 31 -13.02 -11.62 -14.81
CA GLY A 31 -13.68 -12.04 -16.06
C GLY A 31 -15.19 -12.10 -16.07
N LYS A 32 -15.91 -11.62 -15.06
CA LYS A 32 -17.37 -11.79 -14.98
C LYS A 32 -18.25 -10.60 -15.34
N GLU A 33 -17.79 -9.36 -15.25
CA GLU A 33 -18.49 -8.15 -15.73
C GLU A 33 -17.60 -6.91 -15.63
N TYR A 34 -17.82 -5.92 -16.48
CA TYR A 34 -16.99 -4.71 -16.66
C TYR A 34 -16.84 -3.83 -15.40
N HIS A 35 -17.77 -3.98 -14.44
CA HIS A 35 -17.80 -3.22 -13.18
C HIS A 35 -17.32 -4.02 -11.95
N ASN A 36 -16.74 -5.21 -12.13
CA ASN A 36 -16.42 -6.10 -11.03
C ASN A 36 -14.95 -6.58 -11.05
N ASN A 37 -14.05 -5.76 -11.59
CA ASN A 37 -12.64 -6.09 -11.59
C ASN A 37 -12.07 -6.04 -10.17
N PRO A 38 -11.14 -6.94 -9.80
CA PRO A 38 -10.44 -6.85 -8.54
C PRO A 38 -9.66 -5.53 -8.43
N VAL A 39 -9.69 -4.91 -7.25
CA VAL A 39 -8.90 -3.72 -6.91
C VAL A 39 -8.00 -4.04 -5.72
N ILE A 40 -6.69 -3.95 -5.91
CA ILE A 40 -5.70 -4.29 -4.89
C ILE A 40 -4.96 -3.01 -4.48
N GLY A 41 -5.00 -2.70 -3.19
CA GLY A 41 -4.22 -1.63 -2.60
C GLY A 41 -2.81 -2.11 -2.23
N LEU A 42 -1.79 -1.37 -2.62
CA LEU A 42 -0.38 -1.74 -2.51
C LEU A 42 0.41 -0.71 -1.71
N ALA A 43 1.30 -1.20 -0.86
CA ALA A 43 2.24 -0.39 -0.09
C ALA A 43 3.67 -0.60 -0.61
N THR A 44 4.52 0.40 -0.48
CA THR A 44 5.97 0.27 -0.65
C THR A 44 6.66 -0.16 0.65
N GLY A 45 7.98 -0.24 0.64
CA GLY A 45 8.79 -0.63 1.80
C GLY A 45 9.18 -2.11 1.80
N THR A 46 10.06 -2.50 2.72
CA THR A 46 10.70 -3.82 2.70
C THR A 46 9.78 -4.98 3.07
N THR A 47 8.74 -4.74 3.87
CA THR A 47 7.87 -5.82 4.37
C THR A 47 6.98 -6.43 3.29
N PRO A 48 6.35 -5.68 2.36
CA PRO A 48 5.51 -6.27 1.32
C PRO A 48 6.26 -6.97 0.18
N ILE A 49 7.58 -6.80 0.04
CA ILE A 49 8.38 -7.37 -1.07
C ILE A 49 8.11 -8.87 -1.23
N GLY A 50 8.12 -9.63 -0.14
CA GLY A 50 7.88 -11.07 -0.21
C GLY A 50 6.47 -11.45 -0.72
N VAL A 51 5.47 -10.58 -0.53
CA VAL A 51 4.14 -10.78 -1.14
C VAL A 51 4.24 -10.58 -2.65
N TYR A 52 4.95 -9.55 -3.10
CA TYR A 52 5.17 -9.26 -4.52
C TYR A 52 5.96 -10.37 -5.21
N ASP A 53 7.00 -10.88 -4.55
CA ASP A 53 7.76 -12.05 -5.03
C ASP A 53 6.89 -13.30 -5.19
N GLU A 54 5.96 -13.53 -4.28
CA GLU A 54 5.00 -14.65 -4.41
C GLU A 54 4.04 -14.42 -5.60
N LEU A 55 3.48 -13.21 -5.76
CA LEU A 55 2.60 -12.88 -6.88
C LEU A 55 3.29 -13.03 -8.24
N THR A 56 4.56 -12.62 -8.36
CA THR A 56 5.34 -12.75 -9.62
C THR A 56 5.59 -14.21 -10.02
N LYS A 57 5.54 -15.15 -9.07
CA LYS A 57 5.70 -16.58 -9.31
C LYS A 57 4.40 -17.31 -9.71
N MET A 58 3.24 -16.66 -9.53
CA MET A 58 1.93 -17.25 -9.82
C MET A 58 1.65 -17.31 -11.32
N ARG A 59 2.07 -18.39 -11.98
CA ARG A 59 1.89 -18.60 -13.44
C ARG A 59 0.47 -18.99 -13.83
N ASP A 60 -0.32 -19.45 -12.88
CA ASP A 60 -1.68 -19.96 -13.06
C ASP A 60 -2.77 -18.91 -12.77
N THR A 61 -2.40 -17.65 -12.56
CA THR A 61 -3.32 -16.55 -12.25
C THR A 61 -3.12 -15.41 -13.25
N ASN A 62 -4.22 -15.00 -13.88
CA ASN A 62 -4.22 -13.86 -14.80
C ASN A 62 -4.66 -12.58 -14.07
N PHE A 63 -3.75 -11.62 -13.94
CA PHE A 63 -4.01 -10.33 -13.30
C PHE A 63 -4.41 -9.22 -14.29
N SER A 64 -4.53 -9.52 -15.61
CA SER A 64 -4.74 -8.49 -16.64
C SER A 64 -6.07 -7.71 -16.51
N ASP A 65 -7.02 -8.23 -15.75
CA ASP A 65 -8.28 -7.53 -15.43
C ASP A 65 -8.28 -6.86 -14.04
N THR A 66 -7.16 -6.92 -13.33
CA THR A 66 -7.01 -6.38 -11.97
C THR A 66 -6.49 -4.95 -12.01
N TYR A 67 -7.11 -4.07 -11.23
CA TYR A 67 -6.59 -2.74 -10.93
C TYR A 67 -5.70 -2.76 -9.69
N THR A 68 -4.70 -1.89 -9.67
CA THR A 68 -3.92 -1.62 -8.45
C THR A 68 -4.00 -0.15 -8.08
N VAL A 69 -4.02 0.11 -6.77
CA VAL A 69 -4.01 1.44 -6.16
C VAL A 69 -2.85 1.48 -5.18
N ASN A 70 -1.94 2.43 -5.34
CA ASN A 70 -0.83 2.60 -4.42
C ASN A 70 -1.20 3.62 -3.34
N LEU A 71 -0.69 3.41 -2.12
CA LEU A 71 -1.04 4.23 -0.96
C LEU A 71 -0.55 5.68 -1.08
N ASP A 72 0.61 5.85 -1.68
CA ASP A 72 1.35 7.11 -1.66
C ASP A 72 2.31 7.24 -2.83
N GLU A 73 2.78 8.47 -3.06
CA GLU A 73 3.88 8.81 -3.95
C GLU A 73 4.49 10.15 -3.52
N TYR A 74 5.76 10.34 -3.77
CA TYR A 74 6.44 11.61 -3.58
C TYR A 74 5.96 12.66 -4.56
N ILE A 75 5.71 13.88 -4.09
CA ILE A 75 5.40 15.03 -4.96
C ILE A 75 6.63 15.37 -5.81
N GLY A 76 6.40 15.51 -7.11
CA GLY A 76 7.44 15.78 -8.11
C GLY A 76 8.05 14.50 -8.71
N LEU A 77 7.76 13.32 -8.14
CA LEU A 77 8.19 12.03 -8.67
C LEU A 77 7.02 11.19 -9.22
N GLU A 78 5.81 11.75 -9.24
CA GLU A 78 4.62 11.04 -9.70
C GLU A 78 4.80 10.54 -11.14
N PRO A 79 4.28 9.34 -11.47
CA PRO A 79 4.25 8.87 -12.84
C PRO A 79 3.39 9.81 -13.70
N GLU A 80 3.77 9.99 -14.95
CA GLU A 80 2.87 10.65 -15.90
C GLU A 80 1.56 9.87 -15.99
N PHE A 81 0.47 10.64 -16.01
CA PHE A 81 -0.89 10.13 -15.88
C PHE A 81 -1.14 8.93 -16.78
N ASN A 82 -1.70 7.85 -16.23
CA ASN A 82 -2.16 6.66 -16.93
C ASN A 82 -1.09 5.64 -17.33
N ALA A 83 -0.22 5.26 -16.41
CA ALA A 83 0.65 4.11 -16.64
C ALA A 83 -0.19 2.84 -16.92
N ARG A 84 -0.33 2.46 -18.16
CA ARG A 84 -0.69 1.10 -18.56
C ARG A 84 0.55 0.23 -18.44
N LEU A 85 0.55 -0.82 -17.67
CA LEU A 85 1.66 -1.74 -17.51
C LEU A 85 1.60 -2.85 -18.57
N LYS A 86 2.57 -2.86 -19.45
CA LYS A 86 2.78 -3.73 -20.60
C LYS A 86 1.83 -3.56 -21.78
N GLY A 87 2.35 -2.98 -22.82
CA GLY A 87 1.80 -2.93 -24.18
C GLY A 87 1.91 -1.53 -24.71
N LYS A 88 2.62 -1.38 -25.67
CA LYS A 88 3.09 -0.27 -26.48
C LYS A 88 2.14 0.92 -26.49
N GLU A 89 2.69 2.11 -26.29
CA GLU A 89 2.14 3.45 -26.43
C GLU A 89 1.42 4.02 -25.21
N GLY A 90 1.99 5.03 -24.58
CA GLY A 90 1.40 5.86 -23.56
C GLY A 90 1.78 5.52 -22.11
N TYR A 91 2.92 4.89 -21.87
CA TYR A 91 3.42 4.54 -20.54
C TYR A 91 4.34 5.60 -19.99
N GLY A 92 3.97 6.15 -18.82
CA GLY A 92 4.93 6.88 -18.03
C GLY A 92 6.04 5.93 -17.59
N PHE A 93 7.25 6.15 -18.06
CA PHE A 93 8.41 5.60 -17.41
C PHE A 93 8.55 6.32 -16.06
N PRO A 94 9.01 5.62 -15.00
CA PRO A 94 9.35 6.29 -13.77
C PRO A 94 10.34 7.42 -14.09
N LYS A 95 9.95 8.66 -13.80
CA LYS A 95 10.80 9.83 -14.07
C LYS A 95 12.02 9.83 -13.16
N HIS A 96 11.93 9.13 -12.03
CA HIS A 96 12.97 9.10 -11.02
C HIS A 96 13.12 7.69 -10.45
N PRO A 97 14.35 7.18 -10.25
CA PRO A 97 14.60 5.83 -9.73
C PRO A 97 14.10 5.65 -8.28
N GLN A 98 13.83 6.73 -7.56
CA GLN A 98 13.32 6.68 -6.19
C GLN A 98 11.81 6.94 -6.08
N SER A 99 11.07 7.06 -7.20
CA SER A 99 9.61 7.10 -7.16
C SER A 99 9.05 5.75 -6.71
N TYR A 100 7.91 5.77 -6.04
CA TYR A 100 7.23 4.54 -5.66
C TYR A 100 6.70 3.78 -6.87
N PHE A 101 6.41 4.49 -7.96
CA PHE A 101 6.13 3.84 -9.25
C PHE A 101 7.32 3.01 -9.75
N HIS A 102 8.55 3.53 -9.65
CA HIS A 102 9.76 2.77 -10.02
C HIS A 102 9.94 1.56 -9.11
N TYR A 103 9.84 1.75 -7.79
CA TYR A 103 9.87 0.67 -6.81
C TYR A 103 8.87 -0.45 -7.16
N MET A 104 7.62 -0.11 -7.46
CA MET A 104 6.60 -1.08 -7.84
C MET A 104 6.91 -1.76 -9.17
N THR A 105 7.55 -1.06 -10.11
CA THR A 105 7.98 -1.62 -11.39
C THR A 105 9.05 -2.70 -11.17
N GLU A 106 10.03 -2.45 -10.32
CA GLU A 106 11.08 -3.40 -10.00
C GLU A 106 10.54 -4.63 -9.25
N HIS A 107 9.70 -4.42 -8.25
CA HIS A 107 9.31 -5.50 -7.34
C HIS A 107 8.04 -6.27 -7.78
N LEU A 108 7.16 -5.68 -8.58
CA LEU A 108 5.91 -6.32 -8.95
C LEU A 108 5.55 -6.17 -10.43
N PHE A 109 5.49 -4.93 -10.94
CA PHE A 109 4.91 -4.67 -12.24
C PHE A 109 5.77 -5.21 -13.40
N GLY A 110 7.10 -5.37 -13.21
CA GLY A 110 7.98 -6.03 -14.18
C GLY A 110 7.64 -7.52 -14.38
N GLY A 111 7.08 -8.19 -13.37
CA GLY A 111 6.74 -9.61 -13.36
C GLY A 111 5.26 -9.93 -13.56
N VAL A 112 4.35 -8.99 -13.21
CA VAL A 112 2.89 -9.18 -13.27
C VAL A 112 2.26 -8.10 -14.13
N THR A 113 1.36 -8.50 -15.03
CA THR A 113 0.61 -7.54 -15.87
C THR A 113 -0.74 -7.26 -15.23
N PHE A 114 -0.98 -6.00 -14.85
CA PHE A 114 -2.24 -5.49 -14.35
C PHE A 114 -2.99 -4.72 -15.45
N LYS A 115 -4.31 -4.54 -15.28
CA LYS A 115 -5.12 -3.73 -16.17
C LYS A 115 -4.67 -2.27 -16.16
N ARG A 116 -4.50 -1.74 -14.95
CA ARG A 116 -3.99 -0.38 -14.71
C ARG A 116 -3.56 -0.23 -13.25
N SER A 117 -2.55 0.61 -13.03
CA SER A 117 -2.07 0.98 -11.70
C SER A 117 -2.22 2.49 -11.49
N PHE A 118 -2.73 2.86 -10.30
CA PHE A 118 -2.99 4.23 -9.91
C PHE A 118 -2.11 4.62 -8.73
N PHE A 119 -1.60 5.84 -8.79
CA PHE A 119 -0.83 6.48 -7.73
C PHE A 119 -1.49 7.81 -7.39
N PRO A 120 -1.55 8.21 -6.12
CA PRO A 120 -2.05 9.52 -5.75
C PRO A 120 -1.05 10.60 -6.20
N GLY A 121 -1.54 11.70 -6.71
CA GLY A 121 -0.73 12.86 -7.10
C GLY A 121 -1.27 14.14 -6.46
N GLU A 122 -0.42 15.16 -6.32
CA GLU A 122 -0.79 16.43 -5.68
C GLU A 122 -2.04 17.07 -6.32
N SER A 123 -2.15 17.03 -7.64
CA SER A 123 -3.30 17.61 -8.36
C SER A 123 -4.57 16.76 -8.32
N GLN A 124 -4.56 15.62 -7.64
CA GLN A 124 -5.64 14.63 -7.68
C GLN A 124 -6.15 14.23 -6.31
N THR A 125 -5.70 14.87 -5.24
CA THR A 125 -6.12 14.54 -3.87
C THR A 125 -7.64 14.48 -3.74
N ASP A 126 -8.35 15.47 -4.27
CA ASP A 126 -9.82 15.57 -4.18
C ASP A 126 -10.55 14.52 -5.03
N THR A 127 -9.90 13.91 -6.01
CA THR A 127 -10.52 12.98 -6.96
C THR A 127 -10.05 11.54 -6.80
N PHE A 128 -8.96 11.31 -6.08
CA PHE A 128 -8.37 9.98 -5.95
C PHE A 128 -9.28 9.00 -5.19
N ASP A 129 -9.87 9.44 -4.09
CA ASP A 129 -10.84 8.65 -3.33
C ASP A 129 -12.11 8.36 -4.16
N SER A 130 -12.60 9.36 -4.92
CA SER A 130 -13.74 9.19 -5.82
C SER A 130 -13.44 8.20 -6.97
N LEU A 131 -12.20 8.19 -7.48
CA LEU A 131 -11.76 7.22 -8.46
C LEU A 131 -11.79 5.79 -7.90
N ILE A 132 -11.29 5.61 -6.68
CA ILE A 132 -11.32 4.32 -5.97
C ILE A 132 -12.78 3.87 -5.78
N GLU A 133 -13.65 4.76 -5.34
CA GLU A 133 -15.07 4.48 -5.16
C GLU A 133 -15.75 4.07 -6.47
N ALA A 134 -15.47 4.78 -7.57
CA ALA A 134 -15.99 4.45 -8.90
C ALA A 134 -15.55 3.08 -9.42
N MET A 135 -14.40 2.56 -8.96
CA MET A 135 -13.95 1.19 -9.22
C MET A 135 -14.62 0.13 -8.33
N GLY A 136 -15.45 0.53 -7.37
CA GLY A 136 -16.12 -0.34 -6.41
C GLY A 136 -15.34 -0.53 -5.09
N GLY A 137 -14.36 0.35 -4.82
CA GLY A 137 -13.50 0.32 -3.63
C GLY A 137 -12.37 -0.70 -3.71
N ILE A 138 -11.42 -0.61 -2.79
CA ILE A 138 -10.29 -1.55 -2.69
C ILE A 138 -10.80 -2.85 -2.06
N ASP A 139 -10.59 -3.98 -2.74
CA ASP A 139 -11.00 -5.30 -2.24
C ASP A 139 -10.03 -5.86 -1.19
N ILE A 140 -8.74 -5.75 -1.44
CA ILE A 140 -7.66 -6.12 -0.50
C ILE A 140 -6.65 -4.98 -0.49
N LEU A 141 -6.33 -4.47 0.71
CA LEU A 141 -5.30 -3.48 0.94
C LEU A 141 -4.16 -4.10 1.75
N ILE A 142 -2.93 -3.96 1.27
CA ILE A 142 -1.72 -4.33 1.99
C ILE A 142 -1.15 -3.09 2.66
N LEU A 143 -0.80 -3.20 3.94
CA LEU A 143 -0.17 -2.15 4.73
C LEU A 143 1.10 -2.65 5.41
N GLY A 144 2.09 -1.78 5.51
CA GLY A 144 3.16 -1.88 6.49
C GLY A 144 2.84 -1.02 7.72
N ILE A 145 3.73 -1.04 8.72
CA ILE A 145 3.68 -0.13 9.87
C ILE A 145 5.05 0.53 10.06
N GLY A 146 5.06 1.83 10.22
CA GLY A 146 6.26 2.60 10.56
C GLY A 146 6.72 2.37 12.00
N THR A 147 7.93 2.80 12.32
CA THR A 147 8.53 2.64 13.67
C THR A 147 7.81 3.45 14.74
N ASN A 148 7.12 4.52 14.35
CA ASN A 148 6.28 5.36 15.22
C ASN A 148 4.78 5.05 15.10
N GLY A 149 4.39 4.02 14.33
CA GLY A 149 3.01 3.61 14.14
C GLY A 149 2.29 4.26 12.97
N HIS A 150 2.99 4.99 12.10
CA HIS A 150 2.38 5.52 10.88
C HIS A 150 1.99 4.40 9.90
N ILE A 151 0.99 4.65 9.07
CA ILE A 151 0.58 3.85 7.92
C ILE A 151 0.47 4.73 6.67
N GLY A 152 1.13 4.32 5.56
CA GLY A 152 1.42 5.25 4.47
C GLY A 152 2.28 6.39 5.00
N PHE A 153 2.00 7.64 4.61
CA PHE A 153 2.59 8.83 5.24
C PHE A 153 1.67 9.49 6.28
N ASN A 154 0.73 8.74 6.86
CA ASN A 154 -0.10 9.23 7.97
C ASN A 154 0.69 9.12 9.28
N GLU A 155 1.40 10.19 9.62
CA GLU A 155 2.21 10.34 10.83
C GLU A 155 1.35 10.52 12.10
N PRO A 156 1.93 10.35 13.32
CA PRO A 156 1.25 10.67 14.56
C PRO A 156 0.57 12.04 14.54
N GLY A 157 -0.68 12.10 14.97
CA GLY A 157 -1.54 13.28 14.91
C GLY A 157 -2.43 13.36 13.67
N THR A 158 -2.29 12.46 12.69
CA THR A 158 -3.18 12.43 11.53
C THR A 158 -4.62 12.11 11.97
N SER A 159 -5.58 12.90 11.47
CA SER A 159 -7.01 12.72 11.79
C SER A 159 -7.53 11.38 11.28
N ARG A 160 -8.40 10.75 12.08
CA ARG A 160 -9.16 9.54 11.72
C ARG A 160 -9.96 9.72 10.42
N ASP A 161 -10.49 10.91 10.19
CA ASP A 161 -11.37 11.22 9.06
C ASP A 161 -10.61 11.76 7.84
N SER A 162 -9.27 11.67 7.84
CA SER A 162 -8.46 12.16 6.71
C SER A 162 -8.72 11.34 5.45
N LEU A 163 -9.02 12.02 4.36
CA LEU A 163 -9.04 11.49 3.00
C LEU A 163 -7.64 11.58 2.37
N THR A 164 -7.49 11.18 1.12
CA THR A 164 -6.23 11.36 0.38
C THR A 164 -5.81 12.82 0.40
N HIS A 165 -4.57 13.08 0.82
CA HIS A 165 -4.08 14.44 1.05
C HIS A 165 -2.57 14.55 0.83
N VAL A 166 -2.11 15.80 0.73
CA VAL A 166 -0.69 16.13 0.72
C VAL A 166 -0.17 16.23 2.15
N VAL A 167 1.03 15.71 2.38
CA VAL A 167 1.73 15.78 3.67
C VAL A 167 3.12 16.36 3.49
N ASP A 168 3.56 17.16 4.47
CA ASP A 168 4.96 17.48 4.65
C ASP A 168 5.63 16.33 5.41
N LEU A 169 6.75 15.84 4.87
CA LEU A 169 7.46 14.72 5.49
C LEU A 169 8.22 15.20 6.72
N THR A 170 8.17 14.41 7.80
CA THR A 170 8.93 14.69 9.01
C THR A 170 10.42 14.56 8.78
N GLU A 171 11.25 15.23 9.57
CA GLU A 171 12.71 15.11 9.50
C GLU A 171 13.16 13.65 9.70
N SER A 172 12.48 12.90 10.57
CA SER A 172 12.76 11.48 10.76
C SER A 172 12.47 10.67 9.51
N THR A 173 11.34 10.91 8.84
CA THR A 173 10.98 10.22 7.59
C THR A 173 11.94 10.58 6.47
N ILE A 174 12.32 11.86 6.33
CA ILE A 174 13.35 12.30 5.36
C ILE A 174 14.67 11.58 5.63
N LYS A 175 15.11 11.54 6.89
CA LYS A 175 16.33 10.84 7.30
C LYS A 175 16.28 9.34 7.03
N ASP A 176 15.17 8.69 7.36
CA ASP A 176 15.00 7.25 7.13
C ASP A 176 15.00 6.90 5.64
N ASN A 177 14.47 7.80 4.80
CA ASN A 177 14.40 7.61 3.35
C ASN A 177 15.68 8.06 2.62
N SER A 178 16.55 8.88 3.25
CA SER A 178 17.77 9.38 2.62
C SER A 178 18.72 8.28 2.14
N ARG A 179 18.64 7.08 2.72
CA ARG A 179 19.40 5.89 2.29
C ARG A 179 19.10 5.44 0.84
N PHE A 180 18.04 5.94 0.25
CA PHE A 180 17.61 5.62 -1.12
C PHE A 180 17.97 6.73 -2.11
N PHE A 181 18.51 7.86 -1.65
CA PHE A 181 18.85 9.04 -2.45
C PHE A 181 20.35 9.30 -2.39
N ASP A 182 20.88 10.07 -3.35
CA ASP A 182 22.30 10.42 -3.40
C ASP A 182 22.69 11.33 -2.23
N SER A 183 21.77 12.21 -1.81
CA SER A 183 21.93 13.06 -0.63
C SER A 183 20.59 13.24 0.11
N ILE A 184 20.63 13.71 1.36
CA ILE A 184 19.42 13.98 2.13
C ILE A 184 18.61 15.16 1.55
N GLU A 185 19.28 16.08 0.87
CA GLU A 185 18.68 17.23 0.19
C GLU A 185 17.84 16.83 -1.01
N ASP A 186 18.14 15.67 -1.63
CA ASP A 186 17.44 15.13 -2.79
C ASP A 186 16.15 14.39 -2.38
N VAL A 187 15.97 14.10 -1.10
CA VAL A 187 14.72 13.50 -0.60
C VAL A 187 13.58 14.50 -0.75
N PRO A 188 12.49 14.16 -1.46
CA PRO A 188 11.31 15.03 -1.52
C PRO A 188 10.81 15.38 -0.13
N LYS A 189 10.41 16.62 0.07
CA LYS A 189 9.91 17.10 1.37
C LYS A 189 8.42 16.89 1.55
N ARG A 190 7.72 16.54 0.47
CA ARG A 190 6.27 16.38 0.44
C ARG A 190 5.89 15.10 -0.30
N ALA A 191 4.79 14.51 0.11
CA ALA A 191 4.19 13.35 -0.54
C ALA A 191 2.67 13.50 -0.59
N THR A 192 2.03 12.76 -1.49
CA THR A 192 0.59 12.53 -1.45
C THR A 192 0.34 11.14 -0.88
N THR A 193 -0.57 11.01 0.08
CA THR A 193 -0.89 9.74 0.73
C THR A 193 -2.40 9.56 0.88
N MET A 194 -2.86 8.31 0.77
CA MET A 194 -4.20 7.95 1.20
C MET A 194 -4.34 8.20 2.70
N GLY A 195 -5.37 8.95 3.09
CA GLY A 195 -5.65 9.25 4.49
C GLY A 195 -6.21 8.03 5.25
N ILE A 196 -6.36 8.18 6.55
CA ILE A 196 -6.87 7.09 7.43
C ILE A 196 -8.26 6.64 7.00
N GLU A 197 -9.19 7.58 6.74
CA GLU A 197 -10.53 7.24 6.28
C GLU A 197 -10.50 6.54 4.92
N SER A 198 -9.66 6.99 3.98
CA SER A 198 -9.47 6.34 2.68
C SER A 198 -9.00 4.88 2.83
N ILE A 199 -8.05 4.64 3.74
CA ILE A 199 -7.56 3.30 4.08
C ILE A 199 -8.68 2.45 4.69
N MET A 200 -9.44 3.01 5.62
CA MET A 200 -10.51 2.33 6.35
C MET A 200 -11.71 1.94 5.49
N ARG A 201 -11.86 2.52 4.30
CA ARG A 201 -12.88 2.13 3.30
C ARG A 201 -12.52 0.87 2.51
N ALA A 202 -11.32 0.33 2.63
CA ALA A 202 -10.97 -0.94 2.01
C ALA A 202 -11.84 -2.08 2.58
N LYS A 203 -12.23 -3.04 1.74
CA LYS A 203 -13.11 -4.15 2.18
C LYS A 203 -12.38 -5.12 3.09
N ARG A 204 -11.08 -5.33 2.84
CA ARG A 204 -10.19 -6.17 3.64
C ARG A 204 -8.81 -5.55 3.74
N ILE A 205 -8.23 -5.56 4.92
CA ILE A 205 -6.89 -5.03 5.18
C ILE A 205 -5.98 -6.14 5.71
N TYR A 206 -4.78 -6.23 5.15
CA TYR A 206 -3.66 -6.98 5.71
C TYR A 206 -2.56 -6.03 6.13
N LEU A 207 -2.35 -5.85 7.44
CA LEU A 207 -1.20 -5.13 7.96
C LEU A 207 -0.09 -6.13 8.29
N LEU A 208 1.09 -5.89 7.73
CA LEU A 208 2.26 -6.74 7.85
C LEU A 208 3.35 -6.04 8.65
N ALA A 209 3.87 -6.72 9.64
CA ALA A 209 5.03 -6.28 10.41
C ALA A 209 6.06 -7.41 10.51
N HIS A 210 7.31 -7.12 10.16
CA HIS A 210 8.41 -8.07 10.18
C HIS A 210 9.62 -7.50 10.89
N GLY A 211 10.23 -8.35 11.72
CA GLY A 211 11.46 -8.04 12.44
C GLY A 211 11.21 -7.54 13.87
N LYS A 212 12.13 -7.91 14.77
CA LYS A 212 12.04 -7.63 16.22
C LYS A 212 11.86 -6.15 16.55
N HIS A 213 12.45 -5.26 15.74
CA HIS A 213 12.35 -3.81 15.92
C HIS A 213 10.93 -3.26 15.72
N LYS A 214 10.00 -4.05 15.14
CA LYS A 214 8.60 -3.67 14.96
C LYS A 214 7.69 -4.17 16.09
N LYS A 215 8.21 -5.01 17.00
CA LYS A 215 7.39 -5.68 18.02
C LYS A 215 6.66 -4.69 18.94
N ASP A 216 7.40 -3.72 19.46
CA ASP A 216 6.85 -2.79 20.45
C ASP A 216 5.78 -1.88 19.85
N ILE A 217 6.03 -1.34 18.64
CA ILE A 217 5.05 -0.50 17.97
C ILE A 217 3.83 -1.32 17.49
N PHE A 218 4.03 -2.56 17.06
CA PHE A 218 2.94 -3.46 16.71
C PHE A 218 2.04 -3.74 17.93
N ASP A 219 2.64 -4.05 19.09
CA ASP A 219 1.89 -4.27 20.32
C ASP A 219 1.19 -2.98 20.79
N LYS A 220 1.85 -1.83 20.70
CA LYS A 220 1.23 -0.53 21.02
C LYS A 220 0.04 -0.23 20.11
N ALA A 221 0.15 -0.50 18.81
CA ALA A 221 -0.90 -0.24 17.86
C ALA A 221 -2.13 -1.14 18.03
N PHE A 222 -1.94 -2.42 18.42
CA PHE A 222 -3.03 -3.40 18.34
C PHE A 222 -3.43 -4.01 19.68
N LYS A 223 -2.66 -3.77 20.75
CA LYS A 223 -3.02 -4.15 22.13
C LYS A 223 -3.19 -2.93 23.03
N GLY A 224 -2.79 -1.75 22.56
CA GLY A 224 -2.98 -0.46 23.23
C GLY A 224 -4.31 0.20 22.87
N GLU A 225 -4.48 1.42 23.35
CA GLU A 225 -5.62 2.26 23.04
C GLU A 225 -5.57 2.77 21.59
N ILE A 226 -6.76 3.03 21.02
CA ILE A 226 -6.90 3.71 19.74
C ILE A 226 -6.59 5.19 19.96
N THR A 227 -5.58 5.69 19.27
CA THR A 227 -5.09 7.05 19.48
C THR A 227 -4.47 7.62 18.18
N PRO A 228 -4.60 8.92 17.92
CA PRO A 228 -3.91 9.57 16.81
C PRO A 228 -2.37 9.53 16.94
N ASP A 229 -1.84 9.34 18.15
CA ASP A 229 -0.40 9.18 18.37
C ASP A 229 0.18 7.89 17.77
N VAL A 230 -0.69 6.96 17.42
CA VAL A 230 -0.34 5.70 16.74
C VAL A 230 -1.37 5.45 15.64
N PRO A 231 -1.24 6.05 14.45
CA PRO A 231 -2.26 5.97 13.40
C PRO A 231 -2.70 4.55 13.02
N ALA A 232 -1.78 3.58 13.06
CA ALA A 232 -2.11 2.17 12.85
C ALA A 232 -3.15 1.63 13.85
N SER A 233 -3.31 2.26 15.04
CA SER A 233 -4.28 1.83 16.04
C SER A 233 -5.72 1.97 15.56
N TYR A 234 -6.01 2.90 14.66
CA TYR A 234 -7.35 3.05 14.07
C TYR A 234 -7.83 1.80 13.35
N LEU A 235 -6.91 0.96 12.85
CA LEU A 235 -7.27 -0.29 12.20
C LEU A 235 -7.99 -1.28 13.14
N GLN A 236 -7.94 -1.07 14.45
CA GLN A 236 -8.73 -1.84 15.43
C GLN A 236 -10.25 -1.68 15.21
N GLU A 237 -10.69 -0.59 14.59
CA GLU A 237 -12.10 -0.34 14.25
C GLU A 237 -12.54 -0.99 12.94
N HIS A 238 -11.61 -1.49 12.13
CA HIS A 238 -11.94 -2.03 10.82
C HIS A 238 -12.62 -3.40 10.91
N SER A 239 -13.68 -3.61 10.12
CA SER A 239 -14.51 -4.83 10.20
C SER A 239 -13.82 -6.11 9.70
N ASP A 240 -12.87 -6.00 8.77
CA ASP A 240 -12.09 -7.13 8.20
C ASP A 240 -10.60 -6.75 8.07
N CYS A 241 -9.94 -6.55 9.22
CA CYS A 241 -8.51 -6.30 9.29
C CYS A 241 -7.79 -7.48 9.92
N THR A 242 -6.81 -8.01 9.21
CA THR A 242 -5.88 -9.03 9.71
C THR A 242 -4.51 -8.40 9.91
N VAL A 243 -4.02 -8.41 11.14
CA VAL A 243 -2.69 -7.92 11.49
C VAL A 243 -1.75 -9.09 11.74
N MET A 244 -0.59 -9.06 11.10
CA MET A 244 0.38 -10.15 11.15
C MET A 244 1.74 -9.64 11.58
N TYR A 245 2.33 -10.34 12.54
CA TYR A 245 3.68 -10.09 13.01
C TYR A 245 4.52 -11.37 12.93
N CYS A 246 5.75 -11.24 12.50
CA CYS A 246 6.79 -12.27 12.61
C CYS A 246 8.17 -11.63 12.86
N ASP A 247 9.04 -12.36 13.55
CA ASP A 247 10.45 -12.00 13.78
C ASP A 247 11.29 -12.11 12.51
#